data_6e483ca01133e91e7836167d8c03c23b
#
_entry.id   6e483ca01133e91e7836167d8c03c23b
#
_cell.length_a   1.000
_cell.length_b   1.000
_cell.length_c   1.000
_cell.angle_alpha   90.00
_cell.angle_beta   90.00
_cell.angle_gamma   90.00
#
_symmetry.space_group_name_H-M   'P 1'
#
loop_
_entity.id
_entity.type
_entity.pdbx_description
1 polymer ?
#
loop_
_entity_poly.entity_id
_entity_poly.type
_entity_poly.pdbx_seq_one_letter_code
_entity_poly.pdbx_strand_id
1 'polypeptide(L)'
;MCIRDRPDCVPQYKRIRHYFDESIDMVINKILYLSSLTIYDVHYGMTMAKFSEELGVVCHFLCDYFCAPHYYRWECTSTKIMKDHMLYEKRLAKKSKTFIPGGILTAKINPNATKDFLIDLQKQYESVIDFNNDLTFAYYVCDSILNMILNNVLTNESKIKKVI
;
A
#
# COMPACT_ATOMS: atom_id res chain seq x y z
N MET A 1 13.65 0.83 3.05
CA MET A 1 12.42 0.97 3.84
C MET A 1 12.78 1.71 5.10
N CYS A 2 12.24 2.91 5.30
CA CYS A 2 12.58 3.74 6.47
C CYS A 2 11.89 3.16 7.71
N ILE A 3 12.56 3.17 8.86
CA ILE A 3 12.02 2.64 10.15
C ILE A 3 10.72 3.39 10.56
N ARG A 4 10.50 4.59 10.03
CA ARG A 4 9.31 5.42 10.31
C ARG A 4 8.03 4.95 9.60
N ASP A 5 8.16 4.12 8.57
CA ASP A 5 7.05 3.66 7.72
C ASP A 5 6.51 2.29 8.15
N ARG A 6 6.78 1.87 9.40
CA ARG A 6 6.25 0.61 9.93
C ARG A 6 4.96 0.86 10.71
N PRO A 7 3.78 0.55 10.17
CA PRO A 7 2.52 0.64 10.91
C PRO A 7 2.56 -0.12 12.24
N ASP A 8 3.29 -1.24 12.28
CA ASP A 8 3.50 -2.04 13.50
C ASP A 8 4.15 -1.27 14.66
N CYS A 9 4.92 -0.22 14.36
CA CYS A 9 5.61 0.61 15.36
C CYS A 9 4.81 1.86 15.73
N VAL A 10 3.77 2.21 14.97
CA VAL A 10 2.96 3.40 15.20
C VAL A 10 1.73 3.04 16.03
N PRO A 11 1.51 3.67 17.22
CA PRO A 11 0.45 3.28 18.15
C PRO A 11 -0.95 3.17 17.51
N GLN A 12 -1.26 4.04 16.55
CA GLN A 12 -2.57 4.09 15.88
C GLN A 12 -2.82 2.89 14.96
N TYR A 13 -1.77 2.23 14.45
CA TYR A 13 -1.88 1.09 13.52
C TYR A 13 -1.55 -0.25 14.17
N LYS A 14 -0.85 -0.24 15.32
CA LYS A 14 -0.34 -1.44 16.03
C LYS A 14 -1.40 -2.50 16.33
N ARG A 15 -2.69 -2.12 16.36
CA ARG A 15 -3.81 -3.04 16.64
C ARG A 15 -4.60 -3.42 15.40
N ILE A 16 -4.24 -2.88 14.24
CA ILE A 16 -4.92 -3.17 12.98
C ILE A 16 -4.22 -4.38 12.37
N ARG A 17 -4.97 -5.44 12.14
CA ARG A 17 -4.42 -6.62 11.45
C ARG A 17 -4.24 -6.30 9.97
N HIS A 18 -3.16 -6.82 9.40
CA HIS A 18 -2.76 -6.57 8.02
C HIS A 18 -3.44 -7.53 7.03
N TYR A 19 -4.65 -7.98 7.36
CA TYR A 19 -5.47 -8.78 6.46
C TYR A 19 -6.40 -7.87 5.64
N PHE A 20 -6.61 -8.25 4.38
CA PHE A 20 -7.36 -7.43 3.44
C PHE A 20 -8.74 -7.02 3.97
N ASP A 21 -9.55 -7.96 4.40
CA ASP A 21 -10.91 -7.74 4.88
C ASP A 21 -11.00 -6.94 6.20
N GLU A 22 -9.94 -6.99 7.03
CA GLU A 22 -9.92 -6.31 8.32
C GLU A 22 -9.43 -4.85 8.23
N SER A 23 -8.64 -4.52 7.22
CA SER A 23 -8.00 -3.19 7.13
C SER A 23 -8.34 -2.41 5.86
N ILE A 24 -9.02 -3.01 4.87
CA ILE A 24 -9.29 -2.40 3.57
C ILE A 24 -10.00 -1.05 3.68
N ASP A 25 -11.03 -0.93 4.52
CA ASP A 25 -11.79 0.32 4.65
C ASP A 25 -10.94 1.45 5.23
N MET A 26 -10.04 1.16 6.18
CA MET A 26 -9.09 2.13 6.72
C MET A 26 -8.11 2.59 5.64
N VAL A 27 -7.57 1.65 4.84
CA VAL A 27 -6.64 1.96 3.75
C VAL A 27 -7.31 2.79 2.66
N ILE A 28 -8.55 2.44 2.26
CA ILE A 28 -9.33 3.22 1.28
C ILE A 28 -9.58 4.64 1.78
N ASN A 29 -10.03 4.80 3.03
CA ASN A 29 -10.25 6.14 3.60
C ASN A 29 -8.97 6.98 3.59
N LYS A 30 -7.83 6.38 3.89
CA LYS A 30 -6.53 7.04 3.82
C LYS A 30 -6.15 7.43 2.39
N ILE A 31 -6.34 6.55 1.41
CA ILE A 31 -6.11 6.83 -0.01
C ILE A 31 -6.99 7.99 -0.49
N LEU A 32 -8.29 7.96 -0.17
CA LEU A 32 -9.22 9.03 -0.54
C LEU A 32 -8.82 10.37 0.09
N TYR A 33 -8.47 10.37 1.38
CA TYR A 33 -8.00 11.56 2.07
C TYR A 33 -6.74 12.13 1.39
N LEU A 34 -5.70 11.32 1.18
CA LEU A 34 -4.46 11.76 0.54
C LEU A 34 -4.70 12.26 -0.89
N SER A 35 -5.61 11.62 -1.63
CA SER A 35 -6.00 12.03 -2.99
C SER A 35 -6.80 13.34 -3.03
N SER A 36 -7.42 13.73 -1.92
CA SER A 36 -8.19 14.98 -1.82
C SER A 36 -7.35 16.23 -1.52
N LEU A 37 -6.11 16.03 -1.07
CA LEU A 37 -5.20 17.12 -0.72
C LEU A 37 -4.76 17.93 -1.96
N THR A 38 -4.38 19.17 -1.71
CA THR A 38 -3.67 20.04 -2.67
C THR A 38 -2.19 20.09 -2.33
N ILE A 39 -1.36 20.62 -3.24
CA ILE A 39 0.06 20.90 -2.92
C ILE A 39 0.18 21.85 -1.73
N TYR A 40 -0.72 22.82 -1.62
CA TYR A 40 -0.75 23.75 -0.49
C TYR A 40 -1.00 23.02 0.83
N ASP A 41 -1.98 22.10 0.87
CA ASP A 41 -2.26 21.30 2.06
C ASP A 41 -1.05 20.45 2.47
N VAL A 42 -0.33 19.89 1.50
CA VAL A 42 0.86 19.09 1.73
C VAL A 42 2.02 19.95 2.27
N HIS A 43 2.21 21.17 1.76
CA HIS A 43 3.32 22.06 2.21
C HIS A 43 3.04 22.74 3.55
N TYR A 44 1.84 23.25 3.75
CA TYR A 44 1.52 24.12 4.87
C TYR A 44 0.62 23.48 5.92
N GLY A 45 -0.18 22.46 5.55
CA GLY A 45 -1.08 21.77 6.46
C GLY A 45 -0.44 20.53 7.08
N MET A 46 0.12 19.66 6.25
CA MET A 46 0.59 18.33 6.70
C MET A 46 2.11 18.22 6.84
N THR A 47 2.91 18.92 6.08
CA THR A 47 4.33 18.75 5.78
C THR A 47 4.62 17.59 4.81
N MET A 48 5.63 17.78 3.95
CA MET A 48 6.10 16.75 3.01
C MET A 48 6.54 15.46 3.70
N ALA A 49 7.17 15.58 4.87
CA ALA A 49 7.62 14.41 5.63
C ALA A 49 6.43 13.58 6.12
N LYS A 50 5.37 14.24 6.64
CA LYS A 50 4.16 13.54 7.09
C LYS A 50 3.39 12.94 5.93
N PHE A 51 3.28 13.65 4.80
CA PHE A 51 2.67 13.12 3.59
C PHE A 51 3.38 11.85 3.10
N SER A 52 4.72 11.87 3.07
CA SER A 52 5.52 10.69 2.69
C SER A 52 5.35 9.52 3.68
N GLU A 53 5.25 9.81 4.97
CA GLU A 53 4.98 8.79 6.00
C GLU A 53 3.61 8.13 5.77
N GLU A 54 2.57 8.93 5.49
CA GLU A 54 1.23 8.40 5.23
C GLU A 54 1.15 7.59 3.93
N LEU A 55 1.87 8.00 2.87
CA LEU A 55 2.05 7.19 1.67
C LEU A 55 2.75 5.86 1.98
N GLY A 56 3.78 5.89 2.83
CA GLY A 56 4.48 4.69 3.29
C GLY A 56 3.56 3.72 4.03
N VAL A 57 2.65 4.23 4.87
CA VAL A 57 1.63 3.42 5.55
C VAL A 57 0.70 2.75 4.53
N VAL A 58 0.21 3.49 3.53
CA VAL A 58 -0.61 2.91 2.45
C VAL A 58 0.13 1.80 1.74
N CYS A 59 1.37 2.05 1.30
CA CYS A 59 2.18 1.04 0.60
C CYS A 59 2.43 -0.20 1.46
N HIS A 60 2.64 -0.05 2.77
CA HIS A 60 2.85 -1.19 3.65
C HIS A 60 1.64 -2.13 3.63
N PHE A 61 0.43 -1.61 3.90
CA PHE A 61 -0.78 -2.44 3.84
C PHE A 61 -1.02 -3.04 2.45
N LEU A 62 -0.79 -2.27 1.39
CA LEU A 62 -0.93 -2.77 0.02
C LEU A 62 0.05 -3.90 -0.28
N CYS A 63 1.30 -3.83 0.19
CA CYS A 63 2.26 -4.92 0.04
C CYS A 63 1.82 -6.17 0.81
N ASP A 64 1.28 -6.01 2.02
CA ASP A 64 0.83 -7.14 2.84
C ASP A 64 -0.38 -7.84 2.21
N TYR A 65 -1.26 -7.12 1.55
CA TYR A 65 -2.40 -7.70 0.83
C TYR A 65 -2.01 -8.68 -0.28
N PHE A 66 -0.79 -8.54 -0.82
CA PHE A 66 -0.20 -9.38 -1.85
C PHE A 66 1.07 -10.09 -1.36
N CYS A 67 1.08 -10.45 -0.10
CA CYS A 67 2.12 -11.26 0.53
C CYS A 67 1.50 -12.56 1.03
N ALA A 68 2.02 -13.71 0.62
CA ALA A 68 1.41 -15.00 0.88
C ALA A 68 1.05 -15.26 2.36
N PRO A 69 1.89 -14.97 3.37
CA PRO A 69 1.51 -15.12 4.78
C PRO A 69 0.26 -14.34 5.18
N HIS A 70 0.07 -13.13 4.67
CA HIS A 70 -1.11 -12.29 4.97
C HIS A 70 -2.33 -12.76 4.16
N TYR A 71 -2.13 -13.08 2.91
CA TYR A 71 -3.21 -13.57 2.03
C TYR A 71 -3.81 -14.86 2.54
N TYR A 72 -2.97 -15.84 2.95
CA TYR A 72 -3.39 -17.13 3.49
C TYR A 72 -3.66 -17.13 5.00
N ARG A 73 -3.58 -15.96 5.64
CA ARG A 73 -3.80 -15.82 7.08
C ARG A 73 -2.99 -16.83 7.89
N TRP A 74 -1.66 -16.79 7.73
CA TRP A 74 -0.77 -17.53 8.62
C TRP A 74 -0.84 -16.92 10.01
N GLU A 75 -1.96 -17.18 10.70
CA GLU A 75 -2.18 -16.67 12.05
C GLU A 75 -1.10 -17.22 12.99
N CYS A 76 -0.51 -16.31 13.77
CA CYS A 76 0.56 -16.66 14.72
C CYS A 76 0.02 -17.45 15.92
N THR A 77 -0.70 -18.56 15.66
CA THR A 77 -1.27 -19.44 16.68
C THR A 77 -0.22 -20.34 17.33
N SER A 78 0.96 -20.45 16.74
CA SER A 78 2.09 -21.19 17.27
C SER A 78 3.41 -20.48 16.98
N THR A 79 4.42 -20.74 17.81
CA THR A 79 5.79 -20.22 17.61
C THR A 79 6.40 -20.67 16.28
N LYS A 80 6.01 -21.83 15.76
CA LYS A 80 6.45 -22.35 14.47
C LYS A 80 5.89 -21.48 13.33
N ILE A 81 4.57 -21.29 13.28
CA ILE A 81 3.91 -20.50 12.24
C ILE A 81 4.44 -19.06 12.25
N MET A 82 4.62 -18.47 13.43
CA MET A 82 5.22 -17.14 13.57
C MET A 82 6.63 -17.07 12.97
N LYS A 83 7.47 -18.09 13.24
CA LYS A 83 8.82 -18.16 12.66
C LYS A 83 8.79 -18.31 11.14
N ASP A 84 7.90 -19.16 10.62
CA ASP A 84 7.75 -19.38 9.18
C ASP A 84 7.27 -18.10 8.47
N HIS A 85 6.33 -17.37 9.04
CA HIS A 85 5.87 -16.07 8.58
C HIS A 85 7.04 -15.05 8.51
N MET A 86 7.73 -14.84 9.63
CA MET A 86 8.89 -13.91 9.68
C MET A 86 10.00 -14.32 8.71
N LEU A 87 10.23 -15.62 8.53
CA LEU A 87 11.25 -16.12 7.60
C LEU A 87 10.84 -15.86 6.15
N TYR A 88 9.55 -16.02 5.82
CA TYR A 88 9.02 -15.69 4.50
C TYR A 88 9.25 -14.22 4.17
N GLU A 89 8.80 -13.31 5.03
CA GLU A 89 8.94 -11.86 4.83
C GLU A 89 10.41 -11.44 4.71
N LYS A 90 11.30 -12.01 5.53
CA LYS A 90 12.74 -11.76 5.43
C LYS A 90 13.31 -12.18 4.07
N ARG A 91 12.86 -13.32 3.53
CA ARG A 91 13.28 -13.81 2.21
C ARG A 91 12.71 -12.95 1.10
N LEU A 92 11.44 -12.57 1.19
CA LEU A 92 10.77 -11.66 0.27
C LEU A 92 11.48 -10.30 0.22
N ALA A 93 11.81 -9.71 1.38
CA ALA A 93 12.57 -8.47 1.50
C ALA A 93 14.00 -8.59 0.94
N LYS A 94 14.62 -9.77 0.98
CA LYS A 94 15.91 -10.01 0.31
C LYS A 94 15.73 -10.06 -1.21
N LYS A 95 14.68 -10.75 -1.67
CA LYS A 95 14.38 -10.89 -3.10
C LYS A 95 14.01 -9.55 -3.73
N SER A 96 13.29 -8.68 -3.02
CA SER A 96 12.88 -7.36 -3.54
C SER A 96 14.04 -6.46 -3.92
N LYS A 97 15.23 -6.63 -3.31
CA LYS A 97 16.43 -5.84 -3.63
C LYS A 97 16.98 -6.11 -5.04
N THR A 98 16.69 -7.26 -5.60
CA THR A 98 17.15 -7.68 -6.94
C THR A 98 16.00 -7.89 -7.91
N PHE A 99 14.78 -7.63 -7.47
CA PHE A 99 13.60 -7.75 -8.30
C PHE A 99 13.53 -6.55 -9.25
N ILE A 100 13.37 -6.85 -10.53
CA ILE A 100 13.17 -5.83 -11.58
C ILE A 100 11.73 -6.03 -12.07
N PRO A 101 10.84 -5.07 -11.82
CA PRO A 101 9.48 -5.14 -12.35
C PRO A 101 9.54 -5.02 -13.90
N GLY A 102 9.32 -6.14 -14.58
CA GLY A 102 9.37 -6.20 -16.03
C GLY A 102 8.13 -5.56 -16.66
N GLY A 103 8.24 -4.32 -17.16
CA GLY A 103 7.21 -3.69 -17.99
C GLY A 103 5.82 -3.58 -17.34
N ILE A 104 5.76 -3.51 -16.02
CA ILE A 104 4.49 -3.37 -15.29
C ILE A 104 3.87 -2.02 -15.65
N LEU A 105 2.72 -2.08 -16.33
CA LEU A 105 1.97 -0.89 -16.69
C LEU A 105 1.16 -0.41 -15.49
N THR A 106 1.32 0.86 -15.14
CA THR A 106 0.51 1.52 -14.10
C THR A 106 -0.95 1.60 -14.52
N ALA A 107 -1.88 1.16 -13.67
CA ALA A 107 -3.30 1.35 -13.93
C ALA A 107 -3.72 2.83 -13.73
N LYS A 108 -4.58 3.32 -14.61
CA LYS A 108 -5.27 4.59 -14.40
C LYS A 108 -6.53 4.32 -13.56
N ILE A 109 -6.50 4.74 -12.30
CA ILE A 109 -7.56 4.47 -11.33
C ILE A 109 -8.25 5.78 -10.96
N ASN A 110 -9.58 5.74 -10.83
CA ASN A 110 -10.32 6.81 -10.17
C ASN A 110 -10.29 6.55 -8.65
N PRO A 111 -10.10 7.57 -7.79
CA PRO A 111 -10.10 7.39 -6.34
C PRO A 111 -11.33 6.63 -5.81
N ASN A 112 -12.52 6.92 -6.33
CA ASN A 112 -13.76 6.27 -5.92
C ASN A 112 -13.87 4.80 -6.37
N ALA A 113 -13.11 4.37 -7.37
CA ALA A 113 -13.06 2.99 -7.86
C ALA A 113 -11.91 2.18 -7.21
N THR A 114 -11.17 2.76 -6.27
CA THR A 114 -9.98 2.12 -5.67
C THR A 114 -10.34 0.83 -4.95
N LYS A 115 -11.46 0.78 -4.25
CA LYS A 115 -11.89 -0.42 -3.52
C LYS A 115 -12.17 -1.58 -4.49
N ASP A 116 -12.91 -1.32 -5.55
CA ASP A 116 -13.25 -2.34 -6.57
C ASP A 116 -11.98 -2.82 -7.28
N PHE A 117 -11.07 -1.90 -7.62
CA PHE A 117 -9.76 -2.23 -8.19
C PHE A 117 -8.97 -3.18 -7.28
N LEU A 118 -8.89 -2.91 -5.97
CA LEU A 118 -8.17 -3.76 -5.03
C LEU A 118 -8.84 -5.13 -4.85
N ILE A 119 -10.18 -5.18 -4.83
CA ILE A 119 -10.95 -6.44 -4.77
C ILE A 119 -10.68 -7.29 -6.01
N ASP A 120 -10.65 -6.67 -7.19
CA ASP A 120 -10.41 -7.41 -8.43
C ASP A 120 -8.96 -7.90 -8.54
N LEU A 121 -7.99 -7.13 -8.02
CA LEU A 121 -6.62 -7.60 -7.92
C LEU A 121 -6.47 -8.77 -6.94
N GLN A 122 -7.18 -8.75 -5.81
CA GLN A 122 -7.18 -9.87 -4.86
C GLN A 122 -7.70 -11.17 -5.50
N LYS A 123 -8.73 -11.07 -6.36
CA LYS A 123 -9.23 -12.24 -7.11
C LYS A 123 -8.22 -12.78 -8.12
N GLN A 124 -7.40 -11.88 -8.71
CA GLN A 124 -6.37 -12.25 -9.68
C GLN A 124 -5.07 -12.74 -9.04
N TYR A 125 -4.85 -12.41 -7.77
CA TYR A 125 -3.68 -12.86 -7.03
C TYR A 125 -3.78 -14.36 -6.81
N GLU A 126 -3.34 -15.13 -7.80
CA GLU A 126 -3.25 -16.57 -7.68
C GLU A 126 -2.09 -16.93 -6.75
N SER A 127 -2.44 -17.67 -5.77
CA SER A 127 -1.62 -18.02 -4.65
C SER A 127 -0.70 -19.21 -4.92
N VAL A 128 0.12 -19.11 -5.88
CA VAL A 128 1.37 -19.86 -5.84
C VAL A 128 2.27 -19.11 -4.88
N ILE A 129 2.77 -19.78 -3.84
CA ILE A 129 3.76 -19.20 -2.91
C ILE A 129 5.05 -18.95 -3.70
N ASP A 130 5.08 -17.82 -4.39
CA ASP A 130 6.19 -17.37 -5.22
C ASP A 130 6.48 -15.90 -4.95
N PHE A 131 7.70 -15.62 -4.52
CA PHE A 131 8.16 -14.26 -4.26
C PHE A 131 8.07 -13.33 -5.48
N ASN A 132 8.19 -13.84 -6.71
CA ASN A 132 8.05 -12.99 -7.89
C ASN A 132 6.58 -12.59 -8.08
N ASN A 133 5.63 -13.49 -7.81
CA ASN A 133 4.21 -13.18 -7.85
C ASN A 133 3.87 -12.09 -6.81
N ASP A 134 4.25 -12.30 -5.55
CA ASP A 134 4.06 -11.33 -4.47
C ASP A 134 4.62 -9.95 -4.85
N LEU A 135 5.86 -9.91 -5.31
CA LEU A 135 6.53 -8.65 -5.69
C LEU A 135 5.88 -8.00 -6.91
N THR A 136 5.43 -8.78 -7.90
CA THR A 136 4.76 -8.24 -9.09
C THR A 136 3.47 -7.52 -8.71
N PHE A 137 2.61 -8.16 -7.92
CA PHE A 137 1.37 -7.55 -7.47
C PHE A 137 1.62 -6.36 -6.53
N ALA A 138 2.55 -6.48 -5.58
CA ALA A 138 2.90 -5.40 -4.65
C ALA A 138 3.41 -4.15 -5.40
N TYR A 139 4.30 -4.33 -6.38
CA TYR A 139 4.77 -3.21 -7.21
C TYR A 139 3.65 -2.60 -8.04
N TYR A 140 2.86 -3.43 -8.72
CA TYR A 140 1.77 -2.95 -9.56
C TYR A 140 0.75 -2.13 -8.78
N VAL A 141 0.30 -2.64 -7.64
CA VAL A 141 -0.70 -1.94 -6.82
C VAL A 141 -0.14 -0.67 -6.20
N CYS A 142 1.08 -0.71 -5.63
CA CYS A 142 1.69 0.46 -5.03
C CYS A 142 1.94 1.56 -6.08
N ASP A 143 2.52 1.21 -7.22
CA ASP A 143 2.79 2.17 -8.30
C ASP A 143 1.50 2.80 -8.83
N SER A 144 0.45 1.99 -9.06
CA SER A 144 -0.85 2.47 -9.53
C SER A 144 -1.51 3.42 -8.53
N ILE A 145 -1.54 3.08 -7.25
CA ILE A 145 -2.16 3.89 -6.20
C ILE A 145 -1.37 5.17 -5.93
N LEU A 146 -0.04 5.09 -5.84
CA LEU A 146 0.81 6.26 -5.62
C LEU A 146 0.68 7.26 -6.77
N ASN A 147 0.75 6.80 -8.02
CA ASN A 147 0.57 7.66 -9.18
C ASN A 147 -0.82 8.32 -9.19
N MET A 148 -1.87 7.58 -8.83
CA MET A 148 -3.20 8.15 -8.70
C MET A 148 -3.25 9.26 -7.64
N ILE A 149 -2.74 9.01 -6.42
CA ILE A 149 -2.73 10.01 -5.34
C ILE A 149 -1.96 11.24 -5.77
N LEU A 150 -0.74 11.10 -6.27
CA LEU A 150 0.12 12.20 -6.67
C LEU A 150 -0.50 13.04 -7.80
N ASN A 151 -1.06 12.38 -8.82
CA ASN A 151 -1.74 13.07 -9.92
C ASN A 151 -2.97 13.87 -9.43
N ASN A 152 -3.73 13.34 -8.45
CA ASN A 152 -4.86 14.07 -7.89
C ASN A 152 -4.39 15.29 -7.08
N VAL A 153 -3.37 15.16 -6.24
CA VAL A 153 -2.79 16.28 -5.49
C VAL A 153 -2.35 17.41 -6.43
N LEU A 154 -1.65 17.06 -7.53
CA LEU A 154 -1.22 18.03 -8.56
C LEU A 154 -2.41 18.67 -9.29
N THR A 155 -3.44 17.90 -9.60
CA THR A 155 -4.60 18.37 -10.38
C THR A 155 -5.55 19.23 -9.54
N ASN A 156 -5.70 18.94 -8.24
CA ASN A 156 -6.56 19.68 -7.33
C ASN A 156 -6.10 21.15 -7.20
N GLU A 157 -4.81 21.41 -7.23
CA GLU A 157 -4.28 22.78 -7.23
C GLU A 157 -4.75 23.60 -8.46
N SER A 158 -4.79 22.97 -9.64
CA SER A 158 -5.22 23.64 -10.86
C SER A 158 -6.70 24.02 -10.86
N LYS A 159 -7.53 23.31 -10.09
CA LYS A 159 -8.96 23.64 -9.92
C LYS A 159 -9.16 24.88 -9.05
N ILE A 160 -8.37 25.06 -8.00
CA ILE A 160 -8.45 26.23 -7.12
C ILE A 160 -8.07 27.49 -7.87
N LYS A 161 -7.01 27.46 -8.68
CA LYS A 161 -6.57 28.62 -9.49
C LYS A 161 -7.55 29.07 -10.58
N LYS A 162 -8.55 28.24 -10.95
CA LYS A 162 -9.58 28.57 -11.94
C LYS A 162 -10.83 29.21 -11.33
N VAL A 163 -10.95 29.22 -10.00
CA VAL A 163 -12.11 29.74 -9.26
C VAL A 163 -11.83 31.13 -8.67
N ILE A 164 -10.57 31.59 -8.72
CA ILE A 164 -10.10 32.93 -8.35
C ILE A 164 -9.85 33.74 -9.62
#